data_abca7ab6dcce6fa364a4f00ce59ecee7
#
_entry.id   abca7ab6dcce6fa364a4f00ce59ecee7
#
_cell.length_a   1.000
_cell.length_b   1.000
_cell.length_c   1.000
_cell.angle_alpha   90.00
_cell.angle_beta   90.00
_cell.angle_gamma   90.00
#
_symmetry.space_group_name_H-M   'P 1'
#
loop_
_entity.id
_entity.type
_entity.pdbx_description
1 polymer ?
#
loop_
_entity_poly.entity_id
_entity_poly.type
_entity_poly.pdbx_seq_one_letter_code
_entity_poly.pdbx_strand_id
1 'polypeptide(L)'
;MSRGLGDVYKRQTKIYARGDSRIQLKVIPGHFVTSQSHITHYLDLTTMKSRTAEAQNIAHELAANYEVSTPVDTIICMDGLEVIGAYLSEELTKAGIFSLNAHQTIYVITPESSNSGQIIFRDNFQPMIKGKNVLILNGSITTGSTLSKAIESILYYGGTIRGIAAIFSRVDSVASLPVYSIFNTKDIPDYHSYSSTKCPMCQRQQKIDAIVSSYGY
;
A
#
# COMPACT_ATOMS: atom_id res chain seq x y z
N MET A 1 20.71 11.71 22.92
CA MET A 1 19.48 12.51 22.90
C MET A 1 18.77 12.26 21.59
N SER A 2 17.55 11.76 21.61
CA SER A 2 16.69 11.65 20.42
C SER A 2 16.47 13.07 19.89
N ARG A 3 16.71 13.31 18.59
CA ARG A 3 16.18 14.51 17.93
C ARG A 3 14.66 14.41 18.07
N GLY A 4 14.04 15.41 18.68
CA GLY A 4 12.59 15.37 18.91
C GLY A 4 11.85 15.21 17.57
N LEU A 5 10.74 14.49 17.58
CA LEU A 5 9.83 14.28 16.46
C LEU A 5 9.53 15.56 15.66
N GLY A 6 9.53 16.73 16.31
CA GLY A 6 9.35 18.04 15.68
C GLY A 6 10.39 18.40 14.61
N ASP A 7 11.65 17.94 14.72
CA ASP A 7 12.69 18.23 13.72
C ASP A 7 12.58 17.34 12.48
N VAL A 8 11.99 16.15 12.62
CA VAL A 8 11.71 15.23 11.51
C VAL A 8 10.61 15.83 10.61
N TYR A 9 9.54 16.34 11.21
CA TYR A 9 8.43 16.96 10.45
C TYR A 9 8.83 18.26 9.73
N LYS A 10 9.77 19.04 10.25
CA LYS A 10 10.25 20.27 9.59
C LYS A 10 10.87 20.01 8.20
N ARG A 11 11.31 18.78 7.94
CA ARG A 11 11.88 18.36 6.65
C ARG A 11 10.85 17.82 5.67
N GLN A 12 9.56 17.75 6.07
CA GLN A 12 8.49 17.23 5.25
C GLN A 12 8.30 18.04 3.98
N THR A 13 8.26 17.35 2.85
CA THR A 13 7.86 17.88 1.56
C THR A 13 6.58 17.23 1.07
N LYS A 14 5.86 17.86 0.15
CA LYS A 14 4.64 17.35 -0.47
C LYS A 14 4.90 17.08 -1.93
N ILE A 15 4.49 15.89 -2.38
CA ILE A 15 4.53 15.50 -3.79
C ILE A 15 3.09 15.26 -4.23
N TYR A 16 2.72 15.76 -5.38
CA TYR A 16 1.38 15.65 -5.94
C TYR A 16 1.32 14.55 -6.99
N ALA A 17 0.21 13.80 -7.03
CA ALA A 17 0.01 12.78 -8.06
C ALA A 17 -0.13 13.43 -9.45
N ARG A 18 0.32 12.72 -10.48
CA ARG A 18 0.29 13.22 -11.87
C ARG A 18 -1.12 13.24 -12.44
N GLY A 19 -1.95 12.28 -12.08
CA GLY A 19 -3.33 12.16 -12.55
C GLY A 19 -4.28 13.11 -11.82
N ASP A 20 -4.07 13.33 -10.51
CA ASP A 20 -4.92 14.17 -9.69
C ASP A 20 -4.11 14.97 -8.65
N SER A 21 -3.97 16.27 -8.87
CA SER A 21 -3.24 17.17 -7.96
C SER A 21 -3.86 17.32 -6.56
N ARG A 22 -5.07 16.81 -6.32
CA ARG A 22 -5.68 16.73 -4.99
C ARG A 22 -5.04 15.65 -4.12
N ILE A 23 -4.39 14.67 -4.74
CA ILE A 23 -3.68 13.59 -4.04
C ILE A 23 -2.25 14.07 -3.76
N GLN A 24 -1.93 14.24 -2.48
CA GLN A 24 -0.62 14.71 -2.05
C GLN A 24 0.04 13.73 -1.09
N LEU A 25 1.19 13.20 -1.47
CA LEU A 25 2.04 12.35 -0.64
C LEU A 25 2.99 13.22 0.19
N LYS A 26 3.03 13.00 1.50
CA LYS A 26 3.99 13.64 2.40
C LYS A 26 5.23 12.78 2.50
N VAL A 27 6.39 13.37 2.19
CA VAL A 27 7.67 12.68 2.13
C VAL A 27 8.66 13.37 3.07
N ILE A 28 9.31 12.60 3.91
CA ILE A 28 10.26 13.10 4.90
C ILE A 28 11.61 12.44 4.63
N PRO A 29 12.64 13.21 4.19
CA PRO A 29 13.98 12.66 3.99
C PRO A 29 14.67 12.38 5.34
N GLY A 30 15.43 11.27 5.41
CA GLY A 30 16.14 10.89 6.63
C GLY A 30 16.64 9.46 6.61
N HIS A 31 17.10 8.97 7.75
CA HIS A 31 17.49 7.59 7.96
C HIS A 31 16.44 6.86 8.81
N PHE A 32 15.55 6.14 8.14
CA PHE A 32 14.47 5.41 8.79
C PHE A 32 14.66 3.90 8.70
N VAL A 33 14.18 3.19 9.72
CA VAL A 33 14.29 1.73 9.81
C VAL A 33 12.88 1.14 9.82
N THR A 34 12.62 0.22 8.91
CA THR A 34 11.43 -0.61 8.88
C THR A 34 11.76 -2.02 9.40
N SER A 35 10.77 -2.89 9.55
CA SER A 35 11.00 -4.30 9.89
C SER A 35 11.83 -5.06 8.86
N GLN A 36 11.94 -4.56 7.62
CA GLN A 36 12.58 -5.27 6.50
C GLN A 36 13.80 -4.54 5.91
N SER A 37 13.90 -3.22 6.11
CA SER A 37 14.89 -2.42 5.40
C SER A 37 15.16 -1.08 6.08
N HIS A 38 16.28 -0.45 5.69
CA HIS A 38 16.57 0.95 5.97
C HIS A 38 16.20 1.78 4.74
N ILE A 39 15.49 2.88 4.93
CA ILE A 39 15.00 3.74 3.85
C ILE A 39 15.47 5.17 4.04
N THR A 40 15.68 5.87 2.91
CA THR A 40 16.11 7.28 2.88
C THR A 40 14.98 8.28 3.05
N HIS A 41 13.73 7.84 2.88
CA HIS A 41 12.55 8.68 2.99
C HIS A 41 11.43 7.94 3.68
N TYR A 42 10.81 8.56 4.66
CA TYR A 42 9.55 8.08 5.24
C TYR A 42 8.37 8.68 4.46
N LEU A 43 7.43 7.82 4.10
CA LEU A 43 6.19 8.19 3.41
C LEU A 43 5.07 8.24 4.43
N ASP A 44 4.61 9.44 4.77
CA ASP A 44 3.52 9.62 5.72
C ASP A 44 2.17 9.52 5.01
N LEU A 45 1.54 8.37 5.15
CA LEU A 45 0.23 8.04 4.59
C LEU A 45 -0.92 8.30 5.58
N THR A 46 -0.66 8.85 6.77
CA THR A 46 -1.62 8.93 7.87
C THR A 46 -2.91 9.64 7.45
N THR A 47 -2.81 10.83 6.84
CA THR A 47 -4.01 11.57 6.43
C THR A 47 -4.70 10.92 5.23
N MET A 48 -3.96 10.31 4.33
CA MET A 48 -4.49 9.57 3.18
C MET A 48 -5.38 8.39 3.60
N LYS A 49 -5.04 7.74 4.72
CA LYS A 49 -5.79 6.60 5.28
C LYS A 49 -6.99 7.01 6.13
N SER A 50 -6.93 8.18 6.78
CA SER A 50 -7.86 8.55 7.85
C SER A 50 -8.82 9.71 7.48
N ARG A 51 -8.47 10.54 6.50
CA ARG A 51 -9.36 11.63 6.03
C ARG A 51 -10.17 11.16 4.83
N THR A 52 -11.48 11.14 4.97
CA THR A 52 -12.41 10.63 3.96
C THR A 52 -12.21 11.26 2.57
N ALA A 53 -12.03 12.58 2.50
CA ALA A 53 -11.82 13.26 1.22
C ALA A 53 -10.51 12.84 0.52
N GLU A 54 -9.43 12.63 1.27
CA GLU A 54 -8.16 12.13 0.70
C GLU A 54 -8.30 10.67 0.28
N ALA A 55 -8.96 9.84 1.09
CA ALA A 55 -9.21 8.44 0.78
C ALA A 55 -10.09 8.26 -0.47
N GLN A 56 -11.11 9.10 -0.65
CA GLN A 56 -11.95 9.11 -1.85
C GLN A 56 -11.17 9.45 -3.11
N ASN A 57 -10.34 10.49 -3.10
CA ASN A 57 -9.52 10.86 -4.26
C ASN A 57 -8.56 9.73 -4.65
N ILE A 58 -7.94 9.07 -3.66
CA ILE A 58 -7.05 7.92 -3.88
C ILE A 58 -7.83 6.75 -4.48
N ALA A 59 -8.99 6.43 -3.93
CA ALA A 59 -9.84 5.35 -4.41
C ALA A 59 -10.27 5.58 -5.87
N HIS A 60 -10.68 6.80 -6.20
CA HIS A 60 -11.05 7.20 -7.55
C HIS A 60 -9.88 7.02 -8.54
N GLU A 61 -8.68 7.51 -8.19
CA GLU A 61 -7.49 7.37 -9.05
C GLU A 61 -7.11 5.89 -9.25
N LEU A 62 -7.18 5.07 -8.19
CA LEU A 62 -6.88 3.64 -8.29
C LEU A 62 -7.93 2.89 -9.11
N ALA A 63 -9.22 3.24 -8.98
CA ALA A 63 -10.32 2.56 -9.67
C ALA A 63 -10.16 2.59 -11.18
N ALA A 64 -9.69 3.69 -11.76
CA ALA A 64 -9.53 3.87 -13.20
C ALA A 64 -8.80 2.73 -13.91
N ASN A 65 -7.95 1.97 -13.19
CA ASN A 65 -7.21 0.83 -13.76
C ASN A 65 -7.96 -0.50 -13.70
N TYR A 66 -9.09 -0.55 -13.00
CA TYR A 66 -9.81 -1.81 -12.72
C TYR A 66 -11.30 -1.75 -13.08
N GLU A 67 -11.82 -0.60 -13.50
CA GLU A 67 -13.27 -0.35 -13.64
C GLU A 67 -13.96 -1.24 -14.68
N VAL A 68 -13.35 -1.45 -15.84
CA VAL A 68 -14.07 -2.00 -16.99
C VAL A 68 -13.89 -3.51 -17.13
N SER A 69 -12.65 -4.00 -17.02
CA SER A 69 -12.30 -5.36 -17.47
C SER A 69 -11.85 -6.30 -16.34
N THR A 70 -11.77 -5.79 -15.11
CA THR A 70 -11.24 -6.57 -13.99
C THR A 70 -12.37 -6.96 -13.03
N PRO A 71 -12.78 -8.23 -12.98
CA PRO A 71 -13.75 -8.66 -11.98
C PRO A 71 -13.10 -8.62 -10.58
N VAL A 72 -13.80 -8.02 -9.62
CA VAL A 72 -13.35 -7.91 -8.23
C VAL A 72 -14.49 -8.31 -7.30
N ASP A 73 -14.29 -9.41 -6.57
CA ASP A 73 -15.21 -9.87 -5.54
C ASP A 73 -14.76 -9.44 -4.13
N THR A 74 -13.44 -9.28 -3.96
CA THR A 74 -12.84 -8.97 -2.65
C THR A 74 -11.64 -8.03 -2.81
N ILE A 75 -11.61 -6.99 -1.99
CA ILE A 75 -10.44 -6.12 -1.81
C ILE A 75 -9.77 -6.50 -0.50
N ILE A 76 -8.49 -6.91 -0.58
CA ILE A 76 -7.68 -7.18 0.61
C ILE A 76 -6.86 -5.95 0.93
N CYS A 77 -7.20 -5.29 2.03
CA CYS A 77 -6.55 -4.08 2.50
C CYS A 77 -5.35 -4.42 3.39
N MET A 78 -4.17 -4.07 2.93
CA MET A 78 -2.95 -4.10 3.73
C MET A 78 -2.74 -2.75 4.42
N ASP A 79 -1.94 -2.71 5.47
CA ASP A 79 -1.42 -1.47 6.05
C ASP A 79 -2.49 -0.48 6.60
N GLY A 80 -3.67 -0.93 6.96
CA GLY A 80 -4.73 -0.05 7.49
C GLY A 80 -5.39 0.80 6.41
N LEU A 81 -5.66 0.23 5.23
CA LEU A 81 -6.25 0.91 4.08
C LEU A 81 -7.75 0.65 3.91
N GLU A 82 -8.45 0.22 4.95
CA GLU A 82 -9.86 -0.17 4.88
C GLU A 82 -10.76 0.96 4.42
N VAL A 83 -10.47 2.20 4.82
CA VAL A 83 -11.23 3.37 4.40
C VAL A 83 -11.09 3.60 2.89
N ILE A 84 -9.86 3.50 2.36
CA ILE A 84 -9.61 3.59 0.91
C ILE A 84 -10.25 2.40 0.21
N GLY A 85 -10.15 1.19 0.76
CA GLY A 85 -10.76 -0.03 0.22
C GLY A 85 -12.29 0.08 0.11
N ALA A 86 -12.94 0.69 1.11
CA ALA A 86 -14.38 0.92 1.08
C ALA A 86 -14.78 1.87 -0.06
N TYR A 87 -14.09 3.00 -0.22
CA TYR A 87 -14.35 3.91 -1.34
C TYR A 87 -13.99 3.29 -2.69
N LEU A 88 -12.91 2.51 -2.77
CA LEU A 88 -12.52 1.80 -3.99
C LEU A 88 -13.61 0.78 -4.41
N SER A 89 -14.20 0.07 -3.47
CA SER A 89 -15.33 -0.83 -3.75
C SER A 89 -16.54 -0.08 -4.29
N GLU A 90 -16.82 1.11 -3.75
CA GLU A 90 -17.90 1.97 -4.22
C GLU A 90 -17.65 2.49 -5.64
N GLU A 91 -16.44 2.97 -5.95
CA GLU A 91 -16.06 3.42 -7.30
C GLU A 91 -16.18 2.28 -8.32
N LEU A 92 -15.63 1.10 -8.02
CA LEU A 92 -15.70 -0.06 -8.91
C LEU A 92 -17.14 -0.52 -9.19
N THR A 93 -18.04 -0.42 -8.21
CA THR A 93 -19.45 -0.82 -8.39
C THR A 93 -20.30 0.25 -9.09
N LYS A 94 -19.85 1.52 -9.06
CA LYS A 94 -20.50 2.66 -9.77
C LYS A 94 -20.05 2.81 -11.23
N ALA A 95 -19.01 2.13 -11.67
CA ALA A 95 -18.30 2.37 -12.94
C ALA A 95 -19.12 2.10 -14.22
N GLY A 96 -20.45 2.10 -14.13
CA GLY A 96 -21.36 2.07 -15.27
C GLY A 96 -21.71 0.67 -15.78
N ILE A 97 -22.61 0.63 -16.76
CA ILE A 97 -23.27 -0.58 -17.28
C ILE A 97 -22.29 -1.60 -17.88
N PHE A 98 -21.13 -1.15 -18.33
CA PHE A 98 -20.10 -1.99 -18.95
C PHE A 98 -19.08 -2.55 -17.96
N SER A 99 -19.12 -2.13 -16.68
CA SER A 99 -18.24 -2.68 -15.66
C SER A 99 -18.66 -4.09 -15.25
N LEU A 100 -17.69 -4.99 -15.17
CA LEU A 100 -17.91 -6.34 -14.63
C LEU A 100 -18.31 -6.33 -13.15
N ASN A 101 -18.10 -5.21 -12.47
CA ASN A 101 -18.39 -5.02 -11.05
C ASN A 101 -19.70 -4.27 -10.81
N ALA A 102 -20.42 -3.84 -11.86
CA ALA A 102 -21.66 -3.10 -11.73
C ALA A 102 -22.68 -3.89 -10.89
N HIS A 103 -23.22 -3.24 -9.86
CA HIS A 103 -24.21 -3.82 -8.95
C HIS A 103 -23.74 -5.06 -8.15
N GLN A 104 -22.42 -5.34 -8.12
CA GLN A 104 -21.85 -6.39 -7.30
C GLN A 104 -21.64 -5.92 -5.86
N THR A 105 -21.60 -6.87 -4.94
CA THR A 105 -21.15 -6.62 -3.56
C THR A 105 -19.70 -7.04 -3.45
N ILE A 106 -18.81 -6.08 -3.17
CA ILE A 106 -17.38 -6.34 -2.99
C ILE A 106 -17.08 -6.41 -1.49
N TYR A 107 -16.43 -7.49 -1.06
CA TYR A 107 -15.92 -7.60 0.31
C TYR A 107 -14.66 -6.75 0.48
N VAL A 108 -14.57 -6.03 1.61
CA VAL A 108 -13.36 -5.30 2.01
C VAL A 108 -12.86 -5.92 3.30
N ILE A 109 -11.72 -6.59 3.25
CA ILE A 109 -11.19 -7.36 4.37
C ILE A 109 -9.70 -7.06 4.60
N THR A 110 -9.26 -7.26 5.84
CA THR A 110 -7.87 -7.10 6.26
C THR A 110 -7.33 -8.41 6.80
N PRO A 111 -6.16 -8.86 6.37
CA PRO A 111 -5.53 -10.04 6.93
C PRO A 111 -4.91 -9.74 8.30
N GLU A 112 -4.73 -10.77 9.10
CA GLU A 112 -3.89 -10.71 10.30
C GLU A 112 -2.44 -11.07 9.95
N SER A 113 -1.50 -10.44 10.64
CA SER A 113 -0.09 -10.82 10.58
C SER A 113 0.30 -11.53 11.86
N SER A 114 0.84 -12.74 11.74
CA SER A 114 1.42 -13.45 12.89
C SER A 114 2.75 -12.82 13.33
N ASN A 115 3.23 -13.16 14.51
CA ASN A 115 4.55 -12.73 15.01
C ASN A 115 5.71 -13.19 14.11
N SER A 116 5.53 -14.27 13.34
CA SER A 116 6.49 -14.75 12.33
C SER A 116 6.36 -14.01 10.99
N GLY A 117 5.44 -13.05 10.87
CA GLY A 117 5.17 -12.29 9.66
C GLY A 117 4.42 -13.09 8.59
N GLN A 118 3.74 -14.18 8.96
CA GLN A 118 2.80 -14.87 8.08
C GLN A 118 1.51 -14.06 7.98
N ILE A 119 0.91 -14.07 6.80
CA ILE A 119 -0.40 -13.48 6.54
C ILE A 119 -1.46 -14.56 6.71
N ILE A 120 -2.46 -14.30 7.54
CA ILE A 120 -3.48 -15.26 7.93
C ILE A 120 -4.87 -14.66 7.74
N PHE A 121 -5.81 -15.46 7.26
CA PHE A 121 -7.23 -15.15 7.23
C PHE A 121 -7.97 -16.10 8.17
N ARG A 122 -8.74 -15.53 9.10
CA ARG A 122 -9.59 -16.31 10.01
C ARG A 122 -10.66 -17.08 9.24
N ASP A 123 -11.15 -18.18 9.80
CA ASP A 123 -12.10 -19.07 9.15
C ASP A 123 -13.36 -18.38 8.62
N ASN A 124 -13.85 -17.36 9.33
CA ASN A 124 -15.00 -16.56 8.92
C ASN A 124 -14.72 -15.65 7.70
N PHE A 125 -13.45 -15.37 7.37
CA PHE A 125 -13.06 -14.62 6.17
C PHE A 125 -12.72 -15.50 4.97
N GLN A 126 -12.43 -16.78 5.17
CA GLN A 126 -12.06 -17.69 4.09
C GLN A 126 -13.11 -17.78 2.97
N PRO A 127 -14.44 -17.79 3.24
CA PRO A 127 -15.47 -17.77 2.19
C PRO A 127 -15.43 -16.52 1.30
N MET A 128 -14.85 -15.40 1.81
CA MET A 128 -14.69 -14.16 1.06
C MET A 128 -13.46 -14.18 0.14
N ILE A 129 -12.66 -15.27 0.19
CA ILE A 129 -11.44 -15.43 -0.62
C ILE A 129 -11.58 -16.63 -1.55
N LYS A 130 -12.10 -17.75 -1.04
CA LYS A 130 -12.19 -19.01 -1.78
C LYS A 130 -13.05 -18.86 -3.05
N GLY A 131 -12.44 -19.08 -4.21
CA GLY A 131 -13.09 -18.94 -5.51
C GLY A 131 -13.42 -17.49 -5.91
N LYS A 132 -12.84 -16.49 -5.21
CA LYS A 132 -13.09 -15.07 -5.43
C LYS A 132 -11.99 -14.41 -6.27
N ASN A 133 -12.36 -13.38 -7.02
CA ASN A 133 -11.45 -12.48 -7.70
C ASN A 133 -10.98 -11.41 -6.73
N VAL A 134 -9.69 -11.40 -6.44
CA VAL A 134 -9.08 -10.60 -5.36
C VAL A 134 -8.27 -9.46 -5.95
N LEU A 135 -8.53 -8.24 -5.48
CA LEU A 135 -7.67 -7.07 -5.65
C LEU A 135 -6.92 -6.82 -4.33
N ILE A 136 -5.59 -6.72 -4.39
CA ILE A 136 -4.78 -6.39 -3.21
C ILE A 136 -4.53 -4.88 -3.20
N LEU A 137 -4.87 -4.23 -2.09
CA LEU A 137 -4.62 -2.81 -1.86
C LEU A 137 -3.52 -2.64 -0.81
N ASN A 138 -2.41 -1.98 -1.20
CA ASN A 138 -1.22 -1.80 -0.36
C ASN A 138 -0.87 -0.32 -0.19
N GLY A 139 -0.36 0.07 0.97
CA GLY A 139 0.07 1.45 1.24
C GLY A 139 1.38 1.78 0.54
N SER A 140 2.42 1.02 0.83
CA SER A 140 3.74 1.21 0.22
C SER A 140 4.45 -0.11 -0.01
N ILE A 141 4.95 -0.29 -1.22
CA ILE A 141 5.70 -1.48 -1.62
C ILE A 141 7.16 -1.11 -1.85
N THR A 142 8.04 -1.59 -0.97
CA THR A 142 9.50 -1.36 -1.09
C THR A 142 10.20 -2.55 -1.74
N THR A 143 10.20 -3.70 -1.08
CA THR A 143 10.80 -4.94 -1.57
C THR A 143 9.78 -5.95 -2.09
N GLY A 144 8.51 -5.78 -1.74
CA GLY A 144 7.42 -6.71 -2.04
C GLY A 144 7.37 -7.96 -1.14
N SER A 145 8.26 -8.10 -0.15
CA SER A 145 8.32 -9.29 0.69
C SER A 145 7.02 -9.58 1.45
N THR A 146 6.42 -8.57 2.08
CA THR A 146 5.11 -8.72 2.77
C THR A 146 4.01 -9.05 1.77
N LEU A 147 4.04 -8.40 0.61
CA LEU A 147 3.07 -8.64 -0.45
C LEU A 147 3.18 -10.04 -1.04
N SER A 148 4.41 -10.59 -1.22
CA SER A 148 4.61 -11.98 -1.65
C SER A 148 3.94 -12.98 -0.69
N LYS A 149 4.08 -12.76 0.62
CA LYS A 149 3.40 -13.59 1.63
C LYS A 149 1.88 -13.46 1.58
N ALA A 150 1.36 -12.26 1.31
CA ALA A 150 -0.07 -12.07 1.11
C ALA A 150 -0.57 -12.81 -0.14
N ILE A 151 0.17 -12.73 -1.25
CA ILE A 151 -0.10 -13.46 -2.48
C ILE A 151 -0.15 -14.98 -2.21
N GLU A 152 0.87 -15.54 -1.57
CA GLU A 152 0.93 -16.96 -1.20
C GLU A 152 -0.27 -17.37 -0.35
N SER A 153 -0.63 -16.57 0.65
CA SER A 153 -1.78 -16.84 1.52
C SER A 153 -3.10 -16.82 0.75
N ILE A 154 -3.33 -15.81 -0.11
CA ILE A 154 -4.54 -15.72 -0.92
C ILE A 154 -4.68 -16.94 -1.83
N LEU A 155 -3.60 -17.35 -2.50
CA LEU A 155 -3.59 -18.53 -3.37
C LEU A 155 -3.84 -19.81 -2.57
N TYR A 156 -3.25 -19.94 -1.36
CA TYR A 156 -3.50 -21.07 -0.47
C TYR A 156 -4.97 -21.20 -0.08
N TYR A 157 -5.68 -20.09 0.17
CA TYR A 157 -7.12 -20.09 0.46
C TYR A 157 -7.99 -20.16 -0.81
N GLY A 158 -7.40 -20.32 -1.98
CA GLY A 158 -8.11 -20.53 -3.25
C GLY A 158 -8.68 -19.27 -3.89
N GLY A 159 -8.13 -18.09 -3.58
CA GLY A 159 -8.45 -16.84 -4.26
C GLY A 159 -7.70 -16.72 -5.60
N THR A 160 -8.25 -15.93 -6.50
CA THR A 160 -7.63 -15.58 -7.79
C THR A 160 -7.23 -14.11 -7.77
N ILE A 161 -5.94 -13.79 -7.82
CA ILE A 161 -5.48 -12.40 -7.79
C ILE A 161 -5.68 -11.76 -9.17
N ARG A 162 -6.40 -10.65 -9.21
CA ARG A 162 -6.73 -9.89 -10.43
C ARG A 162 -5.93 -8.62 -10.58
N GLY A 163 -5.37 -8.10 -9.49
CA GLY A 163 -4.54 -6.91 -9.52
C GLY A 163 -3.91 -6.60 -8.17
N ILE A 164 -2.92 -5.71 -8.23
CA ILE A 164 -2.25 -5.16 -7.07
C ILE A 164 -2.22 -3.64 -7.23
N ALA A 165 -2.93 -2.95 -6.34
CA ALA A 165 -2.98 -1.50 -6.26
C ALA A 165 -2.17 -1.00 -5.08
N ALA A 166 -1.43 0.10 -5.24
CA ALA A 166 -0.66 0.71 -4.16
C ALA A 166 -0.70 2.25 -4.21
N ILE A 167 -0.54 2.89 -3.07
CA ILE A 167 -0.31 4.34 -3.05
C ILE A 167 1.10 4.64 -3.57
N PHE A 168 2.11 3.91 -3.08
CA PHE A 168 3.49 4.02 -3.55
C PHE A 168 4.08 2.65 -3.84
N SER A 169 4.82 2.52 -4.93
CA SER A 169 5.61 1.33 -5.21
C SER A 169 7.01 1.66 -5.74
N ARG A 170 8.01 0.96 -5.21
CA ARG A 170 9.38 0.97 -5.72
C ARG A 170 9.60 -0.06 -6.83
N VAL A 171 8.72 -1.03 -6.95
CA VAL A 171 8.83 -2.14 -7.90
C VAL A 171 7.62 -2.16 -8.83
N ASP A 172 7.84 -2.56 -10.07
CA ASP A 172 6.77 -2.62 -11.08
C ASP A 172 6.00 -3.94 -11.05
N SER A 173 6.53 -4.96 -10.36
CA SER A 173 5.88 -6.27 -10.20
C SER A 173 6.32 -6.99 -8.94
N VAL A 174 5.46 -7.87 -8.41
CA VAL A 174 5.75 -8.78 -7.29
C VAL A 174 5.19 -10.16 -7.66
N ALA A 175 5.99 -11.23 -7.49
CA ALA A 175 5.64 -12.59 -7.88
C ALA A 175 5.08 -12.68 -9.32
N SER A 176 5.69 -11.95 -10.25
CA SER A 176 5.28 -11.82 -11.66
C SER A 176 3.93 -11.16 -11.90
N LEU A 177 3.28 -10.63 -10.85
CA LEU A 177 2.05 -9.85 -10.98
C LEU A 177 2.39 -8.36 -11.08
N PRO A 178 1.84 -7.62 -12.06
CA PRO A 178 2.09 -6.19 -12.18
C PRO A 178 1.50 -5.42 -11.01
N VAL A 179 2.20 -4.38 -10.58
CA VAL A 179 1.75 -3.44 -9.54
C VAL A 179 1.38 -2.12 -10.20
N TYR A 180 0.14 -1.69 -9.98
CA TYR A 180 -0.28 -0.33 -10.28
C TYR A 180 -0.11 0.54 -9.03
N SER A 181 0.58 1.69 -9.16
CA SER A 181 0.76 2.62 -8.05
C SER A 181 0.59 4.07 -8.49
N ILE A 182 0.02 4.91 -7.61
CA ILE A 182 -0.16 6.35 -7.85
C ILE A 182 1.20 7.04 -7.89
N PHE A 183 2.08 6.69 -6.93
CA PHE A 183 3.44 7.22 -6.84
C PHE A 183 4.48 6.12 -7.00
N ASN A 184 5.62 6.46 -7.55
CA ASN A 184 6.75 5.54 -7.73
C ASN A 184 8.10 6.26 -7.50
N THR A 185 9.21 5.57 -7.72
CA THR A 185 10.56 6.14 -7.52
C THR A 185 10.91 7.31 -8.43
N LYS A 186 10.21 7.49 -9.56
CA LYS A 186 10.41 8.66 -10.43
C LYS A 186 9.85 9.94 -9.81
N ASP A 187 8.91 9.81 -8.89
CA ASP A 187 8.33 10.93 -8.14
C ASP A 187 9.18 11.29 -6.92
N ILE A 188 10.02 10.35 -6.45
CA ILE A 188 10.97 10.53 -5.34
C ILE A 188 12.34 10.00 -5.78
N PRO A 189 13.13 10.77 -6.59
CA PRO A 189 14.35 10.28 -7.22
C PRO A 189 15.41 9.72 -6.25
N ASP A 190 15.48 10.29 -5.04
CA ASP A 190 16.46 9.90 -4.02
C ASP A 190 15.92 8.84 -3.03
N TYR A 191 14.77 8.22 -3.35
CA TYR A 191 14.23 7.14 -2.55
C TYR A 191 15.05 5.86 -2.73
N HIS A 192 15.73 5.44 -1.68
CA HIS A 192 16.47 4.20 -1.63
C HIS A 192 16.04 3.33 -0.45
N SER A 193 16.08 2.03 -0.66
CA SER A 193 15.85 1.02 0.37
C SER A 193 17.03 0.06 0.38
N TYR A 194 17.60 -0.18 1.56
CA TYR A 194 18.77 -1.01 1.78
C TYR A 194 18.48 -2.10 2.80
N SER A 195 19.11 -3.26 2.66
CA SER A 195 19.15 -4.22 3.77
C SER A 195 19.92 -3.62 4.95
N SER A 196 19.61 -4.04 6.18
CA SER A 196 20.26 -3.55 7.40
C SER A 196 21.80 -3.69 7.34
N THR A 197 22.30 -4.79 6.74
CA THR A 197 23.75 -5.09 6.61
C THR A 197 24.45 -4.27 5.53
N LYS A 198 23.71 -3.70 4.56
CA LYS A 198 24.28 -2.96 3.41
C LYS A 198 23.86 -1.50 3.36
N CYS A 199 23.38 -0.94 4.47
CA CYS A 199 22.92 0.43 4.52
C CYS A 199 24.11 1.42 4.54
N PRO A 200 24.28 2.27 3.51
CA PRO A 200 25.37 3.25 3.46
C PRO A 200 25.30 4.30 4.58
N MET A 201 24.07 4.58 5.07
CA MET A 201 23.85 5.53 6.17
C MET A 201 24.39 4.95 7.47
N CYS A 202 24.16 3.65 7.74
CA CYS A 202 24.75 2.94 8.89
C CYS A 202 26.28 2.89 8.81
N GLN A 203 26.84 2.59 7.63
CA GLN A 203 28.28 2.55 7.44
C GLN A 203 28.95 3.90 7.72
N ARG A 204 28.27 5.00 7.43
CA ARG A 204 28.70 6.37 7.74
C ARG A 204 28.33 6.81 9.17
N GLN A 205 27.84 5.88 10.00
CA GLN A 205 27.37 6.17 11.37
C GLN A 205 26.31 7.26 11.46
N GLN A 206 25.52 7.45 10.38
CA GLN A 206 24.42 8.39 10.37
C GLN A 206 23.33 7.88 11.33
N LYS A 207 22.96 8.74 12.28
CA LYS A 207 21.95 8.43 13.28
C LYS A 207 20.60 8.06 12.61
N ILE A 208 19.94 7.05 13.18
CA ILE A 208 18.57 6.69 12.81
C ILE A 208 17.63 7.77 13.34
N ASP A 209 16.80 8.34 12.44
CA ASP A 209 15.80 9.35 12.78
C ASP A 209 14.60 8.70 13.51
N ALA A 210 14.08 7.60 13.00
CA ALA A 210 13.02 6.81 13.65
C ALA A 210 12.96 5.36 13.16
N ILE A 211 12.33 4.48 13.96
CA ILE A 211 11.83 3.18 13.54
C ILE A 211 10.39 3.42 13.07
N VAL A 212 10.07 2.97 11.87
CA VAL A 212 8.80 3.28 11.21
C VAL A 212 8.07 2.01 10.79
N SER A 213 6.76 2.11 10.75
CA SER A 213 5.87 1.06 10.24
C SER A 213 4.81 1.65 9.33
N SER A 214 3.94 0.81 8.77
CA SER A 214 2.76 1.27 8.04
C SER A 214 1.76 2.07 8.91
N TYR A 215 1.89 2.01 10.22
CA TYR A 215 1.05 2.74 11.18
C TYR A 215 1.69 4.02 11.73
N GLY A 216 2.88 4.34 11.25
CA GLY A 216 3.63 5.53 11.69
C GLY A 216 4.95 5.20 12.39
N TYR A 217 5.39 6.08 13.27
CA TYR A 217 6.63 5.99 14.05
C TYR A 217 6.44 6.48 15.49
#